data_578f7b735a0fef907bc0f2edc0651036
#
_entry.id   578f7b735a0fef907bc0f2edc0651036
#
_cell.length_a   1.000
_cell.length_b   1.000
_cell.length_c   1.000
_cell.angle_alpha   90.00
_cell.angle_beta   90.00
_cell.angle_gamma   90.00
#
_symmetry.space_group_name_H-M   'P 1'
#
loop_
_entity.id
_entity.type
_entity.pdbx_description
1 polymer ?
#
loop_
_entity_poly.entity_id
_entity_poly.type
_entity_poly.pdbx_seq_one_letter_code
_entity_poly.pdbx_strand_id
1 'polypeptide(L)'
;MPQANRLLGGLSQDELARLSPHFRQTPLRSKQAILRQGEPVQQIIFPSGGVCSLVKTMENGHSIEVMGVGSEGAIGACVMLGQAESATDVIVQVPDEAALSLPLDIFKSELEERGALCVSVTAYCSTFARHLMHASACNALHLAEQRCCRWLLTTDDRVHAGGFPFTHEMLAATLGVRRPTVTFILAELQRAGIVEYGRGALLKVLDRPALEAKACECYRALSPSLG
;
A
#
# COMPACT_ATOMS: atom_id res chain seq x y z
N MET A 1 -17.94 0.43 4.39
CA MET A 1 -18.80 0.47 3.19
C MET A 1 -17.97 0.06 1.98
N PRO A 2 -18.44 -0.84 1.08
CA PRO A 2 -17.65 -1.28 -0.10
C PRO A 2 -17.15 -0.13 -0.97
N GLN A 3 -17.90 0.96 -1.06
CA GLN A 3 -17.58 2.14 -1.87
C GLN A 3 -16.32 2.92 -1.45
N ALA A 4 -15.77 2.66 -0.26
CA ALA A 4 -14.52 3.29 0.18
C ALA A 4 -13.28 2.71 -0.52
N ASN A 5 -13.35 1.48 -1.02
CA ASN A 5 -12.31 0.89 -1.86
C ASN A 5 -12.66 1.09 -3.34
N ARG A 6 -11.71 1.58 -4.14
CA ARG A 6 -11.97 1.95 -5.56
C ARG A 6 -12.35 0.76 -6.44
N LEU A 7 -11.79 -0.44 -6.19
CA LEU A 7 -12.15 -1.63 -6.95
C LEU A 7 -13.60 -2.05 -6.68
N LEU A 8 -14.04 -1.94 -5.44
CA LEU A 8 -15.41 -2.26 -5.04
C LEU A 8 -16.40 -1.13 -5.42
N GLY A 9 -15.92 0.11 -5.46
CA GLY A 9 -16.75 1.27 -5.87
C GLY A 9 -17.20 1.24 -7.33
N GLY A 10 -16.49 0.47 -8.18
CA GLY A 10 -16.82 0.30 -9.59
C GLY A 10 -17.79 -0.86 -9.89
N LEU A 11 -18.21 -1.62 -8.87
CA LEU A 11 -19.12 -2.77 -9.07
C LEU A 11 -20.54 -2.33 -9.44
N SER A 12 -21.19 -3.13 -10.27
CA SER A 12 -22.63 -2.99 -10.56
C SER A 12 -23.47 -3.33 -9.31
N GLN A 13 -24.72 -2.88 -9.28
CA GLN A 13 -25.63 -3.21 -8.18
C GLN A 13 -25.87 -4.72 -8.05
N ASP A 14 -25.90 -5.45 -9.16
CA ASP A 14 -26.08 -6.90 -9.16
C ASP A 14 -24.86 -7.63 -8.58
N GLU A 15 -23.65 -7.21 -8.95
CA GLU A 15 -22.41 -7.75 -8.38
C GLU A 15 -22.32 -7.44 -6.88
N LEU A 16 -22.64 -6.22 -6.47
CA LEU A 16 -22.68 -5.85 -5.05
C LEU A 16 -23.72 -6.70 -4.28
N ALA A 17 -24.89 -6.94 -4.86
CA ALA A 17 -25.91 -7.77 -4.24
C ALA A 17 -25.44 -9.22 -4.06
N ARG A 18 -24.74 -9.80 -5.03
CA ARG A 18 -24.15 -11.14 -4.94
C ARG A 18 -23.03 -11.23 -3.92
N LEU A 19 -22.14 -10.23 -3.91
CA LEU A 19 -20.92 -10.24 -3.08
C LEU A 19 -21.17 -9.80 -1.63
N SER A 20 -22.15 -8.91 -1.39
CA SER A 20 -22.43 -8.34 -0.06
C SER A 20 -22.55 -9.35 1.07
N PRO A 21 -23.23 -10.51 0.90
CA PRO A 21 -23.35 -11.52 1.97
C PRO A 21 -22.01 -12.17 2.34
N HIS A 22 -21.01 -12.09 1.45
CA HIS A 22 -19.70 -12.74 1.63
C HIS A 22 -18.63 -11.80 2.15
N PHE A 23 -18.83 -10.48 2.09
CA PHE A 23 -17.89 -9.54 2.69
C PHE A 23 -17.87 -9.65 4.20
N ARG A 24 -16.66 -9.62 4.75
CA ARG A 24 -16.44 -9.55 6.20
C ARG A 24 -15.61 -8.30 6.51
N GLN A 25 -16.01 -7.56 7.53
CA GLN A 25 -15.16 -6.50 8.06
C GLN A 25 -13.93 -7.13 8.72
N THR A 26 -12.76 -6.69 8.31
CA THR A 26 -11.47 -7.24 8.72
C THR A 26 -10.57 -6.10 9.17
N PRO A 27 -10.62 -5.71 10.47
CA PRO A 27 -9.80 -4.62 10.98
C PRO A 27 -8.31 -4.92 10.81
N LEU A 28 -7.58 -3.97 10.23
CA LEU A 28 -6.14 -4.05 10.00
C LEU A 28 -5.43 -3.26 11.10
N ARG A 29 -4.67 -3.95 11.95
CA ARG A 29 -3.96 -3.33 13.08
C ARG A 29 -2.54 -2.97 12.68
N SER A 30 -2.05 -1.82 13.13
CA SER A 30 -0.68 -1.38 12.86
C SER A 30 0.36 -2.45 13.20
N LYS A 31 1.33 -2.65 12.32
CA LYS A 31 2.41 -3.67 12.40
C LYS A 31 1.92 -5.12 12.28
N GLN A 32 0.65 -5.36 12.06
CA GLN A 32 0.14 -6.71 11.83
C GLN A 32 0.67 -7.22 10.48
N ALA A 33 1.24 -8.44 10.48
CA ALA A 33 1.45 -9.19 9.25
C ALA A 33 0.14 -9.93 8.93
N ILE A 34 -0.48 -9.57 7.82
CA ILE A 34 -1.78 -10.13 7.39
C ILE A 34 -1.62 -11.24 6.36
N LEU A 35 -0.42 -11.36 5.78
CA LEU A 35 -0.04 -12.43 4.88
C LEU A 35 1.48 -12.57 4.92
N ARG A 36 1.98 -13.80 4.91
CA ARG A 36 3.42 -14.09 4.90
C ARG A 36 3.87 -14.54 3.52
N GLN A 37 5.12 -14.26 3.18
CA GLN A 37 5.75 -14.76 1.96
C GLN A 37 5.73 -16.30 1.97
N GLY A 38 5.25 -16.92 0.88
CA GLY A 38 5.08 -18.36 0.72
C GLY A 38 3.77 -18.92 1.31
N GLU A 39 3.01 -18.14 2.05
CA GLU A 39 1.70 -18.60 2.54
C GLU A 39 0.64 -18.57 1.44
N PRO A 40 -0.29 -19.55 1.44
CA PRO A 40 -1.40 -19.55 0.50
C PRO A 40 -2.36 -18.38 0.78
N VAL A 41 -2.79 -17.71 -0.29
CA VAL A 41 -3.81 -16.66 -0.21
C VAL A 41 -5.18 -17.32 -0.01
N GLN A 42 -5.83 -17.05 1.09
CA GLN A 42 -7.15 -17.61 1.43
C GLN A 42 -8.29 -16.60 1.23
N GLN A 43 -7.99 -15.33 1.23
CA GLN A 43 -8.95 -14.24 1.07
C GLN A 43 -8.31 -13.04 0.38
N ILE A 44 -9.14 -12.24 -0.25
CA ILE A 44 -8.74 -10.96 -0.81
C ILE A 44 -9.16 -9.86 0.17
N ILE A 45 -8.23 -8.94 0.49
CA ILE A 45 -8.49 -7.84 1.41
C ILE A 45 -8.51 -6.52 0.65
N PHE A 46 -9.55 -5.75 0.87
CA PHE A 46 -9.82 -4.44 0.26
C PHE A 46 -9.68 -3.35 1.33
N PRO A 47 -8.54 -2.65 1.40
CA PRO A 47 -8.37 -1.51 2.31
C PRO A 47 -9.35 -0.38 1.97
N SER A 48 -9.76 0.37 3.00
CA SER A 48 -10.70 1.50 2.87
C SER A 48 -10.05 2.85 3.15
N GLY A 49 -9.06 2.89 4.04
CA GLY A 49 -8.38 4.14 4.43
C GLY A 49 -7.03 3.90 5.09
N GLY A 50 -6.60 2.63 5.18
CA GLY A 50 -5.28 2.24 5.68
C GLY A 50 -4.26 2.04 4.57
N VAL A 51 -3.04 1.69 4.97
CA VAL A 51 -1.94 1.38 4.05
C VAL A 51 -1.26 0.08 4.48
N CYS A 52 -1.13 -0.84 3.55
CA CYS A 52 -0.37 -2.08 3.72
C CYS A 52 0.87 -2.04 2.83
N SER A 53 2.02 -2.42 3.37
CA SER A 53 3.27 -2.58 2.63
C SER A 53 3.49 -4.02 2.21
N LEU A 54 3.77 -4.23 0.94
CA LEU A 54 4.28 -5.50 0.41
C LEU A 54 5.79 -5.49 0.57
N VAL A 55 6.30 -6.34 1.44
CA VAL A 55 7.72 -6.38 1.84
C VAL A 55 8.35 -7.67 1.35
N LYS A 56 9.38 -7.54 0.52
CA LYS A 56 10.18 -8.68 0.08
C LYS A 56 11.34 -8.88 1.05
N THR A 57 11.40 -10.06 1.67
CA THR A 57 12.52 -10.47 2.51
C THR A 57 13.40 -11.43 1.73
N MET A 58 14.70 -11.14 1.70
CA MET A 58 15.71 -11.95 1.02
C MET A 58 16.30 -12.99 2.01
N GLU A 59 16.99 -14.01 1.49
CA GLU A 59 17.59 -15.08 2.30
C GLU A 59 18.57 -14.58 3.39
N ASN A 60 19.24 -13.46 3.13
CA ASN A 60 20.16 -12.82 4.09
C ASN A 60 19.44 -11.98 5.18
N GLY A 61 18.11 -12.03 5.23
CA GLY A 61 17.28 -11.30 6.19
C GLY A 61 17.03 -9.81 5.87
N HIS A 62 17.64 -9.29 4.80
CA HIS A 62 17.33 -7.90 4.37
C HIS A 62 15.95 -7.83 3.73
N SER A 63 15.22 -6.79 4.09
CA SER A 63 13.86 -6.56 3.60
C SER A 63 13.74 -5.19 2.95
N ILE A 64 12.89 -5.10 1.93
CA ILE A 64 12.54 -3.84 1.28
C ILE A 64 11.07 -3.84 0.88
N GLU A 65 10.42 -2.68 1.00
CA GLU A 65 9.08 -2.52 0.43
C GLU A 65 9.16 -2.48 -1.09
N VAL A 66 8.38 -3.32 -1.72
CA VAL A 66 8.24 -3.32 -3.18
C VAL A 66 7.04 -2.51 -3.63
N MET A 67 6.02 -2.39 -2.77
CA MET A 67 4.82 -1.59 -3.04
C MET A 67 4.01 -1.34 -1.76
N GLY A 68 3.39 -0.14 -1.67
CA GLY A 68 2.30 0.14 -0.74
C GLY A 68 0.95 -0.03 -1.42
N VAL A 69 -0.04 -0.56 -0.72
CA VAL A 69 -1.42 -0.74 -1.18
C VAL A 69 -2.37 -0.06 -0.19
N GLY A 70 -3.23 0.79 -0.69
CA GLY A 70 -4.32 1.45 0.03
C GLY A 70 -5.69 1.15 -0.60
N SER A 71 -6.61 2.10 -0.48
CA SER A 71 -7.98 1.96 -1.00
C SER A 71 -8.07 1.87 -2.53
N GLU A 72 -6.99 2.14 -3.25
CA GLU A 72 -6.89 2.00 -4.71
C GLU A 72 -6.70 0.54 -5.17
N GLY A 73 -6.45 -0.40 -4.26
CA GLY A 73 -6.07 -1.76 -4.61
C GLY A 73 -6.67 -2.83 -3.74
N ALA A 74 -6.19 -4.06 -3.93
CA ALA A 74 -6.57 -5.21 -3.12
C ALA A 74 -5.37 -6.11 -2.86
N ILE A 75 -5.26 -6.59 -1.61
CA ILE A 75 -4.23 -7.52 -1.17
C ILE A 75 -4.66 -8.93 -1.56
N GLY A 76 -3.74 -9.67 -2.16
CA GLY A 76 -4.00 -11.03 -2.66
C GLY A 76 -4.56 -11.07 -4.09
N ALA A 77 -4.91 -9.93 -4.70
CA ALA A 77 -5.54 -9.89 -6.03
C ALA A 77 -4.70 -10.53 -7.15
N CYS A 78 -3.38 -10.63 -6.99
CA CYS A 78 -2.48 -11.28 -7.95
C CYS A 78 -2.76 -12.79 -8.14
N VAL A 79 -3.64 -13.39 -7.32
CA VAL A 79 -4.12 -14.78 -7.53
C VAL A 79 -4.81 -14.94 -8.89
N MET A 80 -5.40 -13.87 -9.46
CA MET A 80 -5.96 -13.90 -10.80
C MET A 80 -4.91 -14.13 -11.90
N LEU A 81 -3.62 -13.88 -11.60
CA LEU A 81 -2.49 -14.15 -12.49
C LEU A 81 -1.92 -15.57 -12.30
N GLY A 82 -2.62 -16.45 -11.58
CA GLY A 82 -2.25 -17.84 -11.35
C GLY A 82 -1.35 -18.08 -10.13
N GLN A 83 -1.06 -17.05 -9.32
CA GLN A 83 -0.31 -17.23 -8.09
C GLN A 83 -1.22 -17.73 -6.95
N ALA A 84 -0.88 -18.88 -6.37
CA ALA A 84 -1.62 -19.42 -5.21
C ALA A 84 -1.08 -18.91 -3.86
N GLU A 85 0.19 -18.50 -3.85
CA GLU A 85 0.93 -18.10 -2.64
C GLU A 85 1.37 -16.64 -2.72
N SER A 86 1.56 -16.01 -1.57
CA SER A 86 2.07 -14.65 -1.49
C SER A 86 3.56 -14.59 -1.84
N ALA A 87 3.93 -13.72 -2.78
CA ALA A 87 5.33 -13.45 -3.12
C ALA A 87 6.05 -12.58 -2.07
N THR A 88 5.32 -11.96 -1.13
CA THR A 88 5.82 -10.99 -0.15
C THR A 88 5.13 -11.17 1.20
N ASP A 89 5.75 -10.68 2.27
CA ASP A 89 5.01 -10.35 3.48
C ASP A 89 4.10 -9.14 3.20
N VAL A 90 2.92 -9.12 3.81
CA VAL A 90 2.02 -7.95 3.78
C VAL A 90 1.85 -7.43 5.20
N ILE A 91 2.37 -6.23 5.46
CA ILE A 91 2.44 -5.62 6.79
C ILE A 91 1.60 -4.35 6.81
N VAL A 92 0.71 -4.22 7.79
CA VAL A 92 -0.10 -3.01 7.99
C VAL A 92 0.79 -1.88 8.49
N GLN A 93 0.91 -0.82 7.71
CA GLN A 93 1.63 0.41 8.07
C GLN A 93 0.69 1.41 8.74
N VAL A 94 -0.44 1.69 8.09
CA VAL A 94 -1.48 2.55 8.64
C VAL A 94 -2.71 1.70 8.90
N PRO A 95 -3.24 1.68 10.14
CA PRO A 95 -4.38 0.86 10.50
C PRO A 95 -5.65 1.25 9.72
N ASP A 96 -6.55 0.29 9.57
CA ASP A 96 -7.83 0.46 8.87
C ASP A 96 -8.91 -0.38 9.56
N GLU A 97 -9.84 0.28 10.22
CA GLU A 97 -10.94 -0.38 10.92
C GLU A 97 -12.08 -0.82 9.99
N ALA A 98 -12.11 -0.29 8.76
CA ALA A 98 -13.21 -0.48 7.80
C ALA A 98 -12.83 -1.37 6.59
N ALA A 99 -11.64 -1.96 6.60
CA ALA A 99 -11.22 -2.86 5.53
C ALA A 99 -12.17 -4.05 5.42
N LEU A 100 -12.39 -4.50 4.19
CA LEU A 100 -13.24 -5.66 3.90
C LEU A 100 -12.40 -6.83 3.39
N SER A 101 -12.81 -8.04 3.70
CA SER A 101 -12.26 -9.24 3.09
C SER A 101 -13.33 -10.04 2.36
N LEU A 102 -12.92 -10.75 1.31
CA LEU A 102 -13.73 -11.67 0.53
C LEU A 102 -13.01 -13.02 0.44
N PRO A 103 -13.66 -14.15 0.75
CA PRO A 103 -13.07 -15.48 0.57
C PRO A 103 -12.57 -15.70 -0.87
N LEU A 104 -11.44 -16.40 -1.01
CA LEU A 104 -10.77 -16.57 -2.31
C LEU A 104 -11.63 -17.33 -3.32
N ASP A 105 -12.38 -18.32 -2.89
CA ASP A 105 -13.28 -19.12 -3.73
C ASP A 105 -14.40 -18.26 -4.34
N ILE A 106 -15.02 -17.41 -3.52
CA ILE A 106 -16.04 -16.44 -3.96
C ILE A 106 -15.44 -15.42 -4.93
N PHE A 107 -14.25 -14.89 -4.60
CA PHE A 107 -13.55 -13.96 -5.50
C PHE A 107 -13.26 -14.59 -6.87
N LYS A 108 -12.75 -15.82 -6.90
CA LYS A 108 -12.47 -16.53 -8.16
C LYS A 108 -13.74 -16.79 -8.97
N SER A 109 -14.80 -17.26 -8.32
CA SER A 109 -16.10 -17.49 -8.98
C SER A 109 -16.64 -16.19 -9.63
N GLU A 110 -16.53 -15.04 -8.91
CA GLU A 110 -16.98 -13.77 -9.48
C GLU A 110 -16.10 -13.29 -10.65
N LEU A 111 -14.80 -13.61 -10.65
CA LEU A 111 -13.93 -13.30 -11.79
C LEU A 111 -14.31 -14.10 -13.06
N GLU A 112 -14.82 -15.34 -12.90
CA GLU A 112 -15.29 -16.19 -14.00
C GLU A 112 -16.52 -15.60 -14.71
N GLU A 113 -17.35 -14.83 -13.99
CA GLU A 113 -18.49 -14.09 -14.56
C GLU A 113 -18.07 -12.96 -15.52
N ARG A 114 -16.79 -12.57 -15.51
CA ARG A 114 -16.19 -11.51 -16.36
C ARG A 114 -16.90 -10.16 -16.27
N GLY A 115 -17.49 -9.87 -15.12
CA GLY A 115 -18.18 -8.63 -14.80
C GLY A 115 -17.24 -7.45 -14.48
N ALA A 116 -17.79 -6.41 -13.84
CA ALA A 116 -17.05 -5.19 -13.49
C ALA A 116 -15.91 -5.47 -12.51
N LEU A 117 -16.05 -6.44 -11.58
CA LEU A 117 -14.97 -6.86 -10.71
C LEU A 117 -13.76 -7.38 -11.50
N CYS A 118 -14.00 -8.26 -12.48
CA CYS A 118 -12.93 -8.81 -13.33
C CYS A 118 -12.20 -7.70 -14.10
N VAL A 119 -12.93 -6.75 -14.67
CA VAL A 119 -12.37 -5.59 -15.38
C VAL A 119 -11.52 -4.74 -14.43
N SER A 120 -12.05 -4.37 -13.27
CA SER A 120 -11.36 -3.54 -12.29
C SER A 120 -10.09 -4.20 -11.75
N VAL A 121 -10.16 -5.49 -11.41
CA VAL A 121 -9.00 -6.25 -10.90
C VAL A 121 -7.94 -6.43 -11.99
N THR A 122 -8.34 -6.65 -13.26
CA THR A 122 -7.40 -6.73 -14.39
C THR A 122 -6.65 -5.40 -14.58
N ALA A 123 -7.37 -4.28 -14.56
CA ALA A 123 -6.77 -2.95 -14.64
C ALA A 123 -5.84 -2.66 -13.46
N TYR A 124 -6.24 -3.08 -12.24
CA TYR A 124 -5.40 -2.97 -11.06
C TYR A 124 -4.12 -3.80 -11.19
N CYS A 125 -4.19 -5.06 -11.63
CA CYS A 125 -3.00 -5.90 -11.83
C CYS A 125 -2.04 -5.31 -12.87
N SER A 126 -2.56 -4.71 -13.94
CA SER A 126 -1.75 -3.98 -14.93
C SER A 126 -1.03 -2.78 -14.28
N THR A 127 -1.76 -1.97 -13.51
CA THR A 127 -1.19 -0.84 -12.77
C THR A 127 -0.18 -1.31 -11.72
N PHE A 128 -0.47 -2.39 -11.02
CA PHE A 128 0.43 -3.03 -10.04
C PHE A 128 1.76 -3.43 -10.69
N ALA A 129 1.73 -4.12 -11.85
CA ALA A 129 2.94 -4.49 -12.58
C ALA A 129 3.77 -3.26 -12.98
N ARG A 130 3.12 -2.20 -13.50
CA ARG A 130 3.77 -0.93 -13.82
C ARG A 130 4.42 -0.29 -12.59
N HIS A 131 3.76 -0.32 -11.44
CA HIS A 131 4.31 0.18 -10.19
C HIS A 131 5.54 -0.60 -9.72
N LEU A 132 5.54 -1.93 -9.87
CA LEU A 132 6.73 -2.75 -9.55
C LEU A 132 7.93 -2.39 -10.43
N MET A 133 7.73 -2.15 -11.74
CA MET A 133 8.79 -1.70 -12.64
C MET A 133 9.36 -0.34 -12.20
N HIS A 134 8.50 0.62 -11.86
CA HIS A 134 8.93 1.92 -11.34
C HIS A 134 9.64 1.79 -9.99
N ALA A 135 9.14 0.97 -9.07
CA ALA A 135 9.77 0.74 -7.78
C ALA A 135 11.17 0.13 -7.92
N SER A 136 11.34 -0.81 -8.85
CA SER A 136 12.64 -1.42 -9.17
C SER A 136 13.65 -0.36 -9.64
N ALA A 137 13.29 0.46 -10.62
CA ALA A 137 14.13 1.55 -11.12
C ALA A 137 14.41 2.59 -10.03
N CYS A 138 13.38 2.99 -9.26
CA CYS A 138 13.49 3.96 -8.18
C CYS A 138 14.47 3.50 -7.08
N ASN A 139 14.39 2.23 -6.69
CA ASN A 139 15.28 1.66 -5.66
C ASN A 139 16.75 1.60 -6.12
N ALA A 140 16.99 1.44 -7.41
CA ALA A 140 18.34 1.37 -7.98
C ALA A 140 18.96 2.74 -8.26
N LEU A 141 18.15 3.74 -8.63
CA LEU A 141 18.67 4.98 -9.25
C LEU A 141 18.51 6.22 -8.35
N HIS A 142 17.57 6.22 -7.41
CA HIS A 142 17.29 7.41 -6.60
C HIS A 142 17.86 7.34 -5.19
N LEU A 143 18.26 8.50 -4.68
CA LEU A 143 18.82 8.65 -3.32
C LEU A 143 17.76 8.30 -2.25
N ALA A 144 18.23 7.86 -1.10
CA ALA A 144 17.37 7.50 0.04
C ALA A 144 16.45 8.66 0.47
N GLU A 145 16.93 9.92 0.44
CA GLU A 145 16.13 11.11 0.75
C GLU A 145 14.96 11.26 -0.25
N GLN A 146 15.23 11.16 -1.53
CA GLN A 146 14.22 11.29 -2.58
C GLN A 146 13.15 10.20 -2.47
N ARG A 147 13.57 8.95 -2.17
CA ARG A 147 12.67 7.81 -1.96
C ARG A 147 11.85 7.96 -0.67
N CYS A 148 12.46 8.51 0.38
CA CYS A 148 11.78 8.84 1.62
C CYS A 148 10.67 9.87 1.39
N CYS A 149 10.97 10.98 0.72
CA CYS A 149 9.99 12.03 0.39
C CYS A 149 8.85 11.47 -0.47
N ARG A 150 9.17 10.65 -1.48
CA ARG A 150 8.16 9.95 -2.29
C ARG A 150 7.25 9.07 -1.43
N TRP A 151 7.83 8.27 -0.53
CA TRP A 151 7.06 7.37 0.33
C TRP A 151 6.12 8.14 1.27
N LEU A 152 6.61 9.23 1.88
CA LEU A 152 5.81 10.10 2.74
C LEU A 152 4.61 10.67 1.97
N LEU A 153 4.83 11.18 0.76
CA LEU A 153 3.76 11.71 -0.10
C LEU A 153 2.74 10.65 -0.49
N THR A 154 3.20 9.48 -0.96
CA THR A 154 2.29 8.41 -1.38
C THR A 154 1.50 7.82 -0.21
N THR A 155 2.02 7.87 1.01
CA THR A 155 1.29 7.48 2.22
C THR A 155 0.28 8.55 2.62
N ASP A 156 0.68 9.82 2.61
CA ASP A 156 -0.20 10.96 2.90
C ASP A 156 -1.40 11.01 1.94
N ASP A 157 -1.18 10.74 0.64
CA ASP A 157 -2.24 10.64 -0.37
C ASP A 157 -3.31 9.58 -0.07
N ARG A 158 -2.95 8.52 0.65
CA ARG A 158 -3.84 7.40 0.98
C ARG A 158 -4.61 7.59 2.26
N VAL A 159 -4.08 8.35 3.21
CA VAL A 159 -4.58 8.36 4.60
C VAL A 159 -5.64 9.42 4.85
N HIS A 160 -5.63 10.55 4.16
CA HIS A 160 -6.60 11.67 4.29
C HIS A 160 -6.89 12.15 5.74
N ALA A 161 -6.10 11.74 6.74
CA ALA A 161 -6.39 11.93 8.17
C ALA A 161 -5.50 12.97 8.86
N GLY A 162 -4.80 13.82 8.09
CA GLY A 162 -3.93 14.86 8.65
C GLY A 162 -2.69 14.31 9.37
N GLY A 163 -2.24 13.12 8.99
CA GLY A 163 -1.03 12.47 9.48
C GLY A 163 -1.22 10.97 9.69
N PHE A 164 -0.11 10.23 9.78
CA PHE A 164 -0.10 8.77 9.89
C PHE A 164 0.98 8.28 10.87
N PRO A 165 0.75 7.13 11.54
CA PRO A 165 1.73 6.53 12.43
C PRO A 165 2.93 6.02 11.63
N PHE A 166 4.14 6.18 12.20
CA PHE A 166 5.36 5.64 11.62
C PHE A 166 6.39 5.34 12.71
N THR A 167 7.42 4.57 12.36
CA THR A 167 8.65 4.44 13.15
C THR A 167 9.88 4.51 12.25
N HIS A 168 11.00 4.94 12.80
CA HIS A 168 12.26 4.99 12.04
C HIS A 168 12.70 3.59 11.57
N GLU A 169 12.44 2.55 12.36
CA GLU A 169 12.71 1.15 11.99
C GLU A 169 11.87 0.72 10.79
N MET A 170 10.56 0.99 10.85
CA MET A 170 9.64 0.67 9.78
C MET A 170 10.06 1.35 8.47
N LEU A 171 10.32 2.66 8.53
CA LEU A 171 10.73 3.42 7.35
C LEU A 171 12.11 3.00 6.82
N ALA A 172 13.02 2.59 7.71
CA ALA A 172 14.33 2.05 7.31
C ALA A 172 14.18 0.72 6.55
N ALA A 173 13.34 -0.19 7.04
CA ALA A 173 13.02 -1.44 6.36
C ALA A 173 12.32 -1.19 5.01
N THR A 174 11.35 -0.27 4.98
CA THR A 174 10.64 0.16 3.77
C THR A 174 11.60 0.67 2.69
N LEU A 175 12.56 1.51 3.07
CA LEU A 175 13.52 2.11 2.14
C LEU A 175 14.74 1.22 1.85
N GLY A 176 14.92 0.10 2.56
CA GLY A 176 16.10 -0.74 2.45
C GLY A 176 17.38 -0.03 2.89
N VAL A 177 17.32 0.82 3.91
CA VAL A 177 18.45 1.59 4.44
C VAL A 177 18.62 1.38 5.94
N ARG A 178 19.73 1.85 6.52
CA ARG A 178 19.94 1.79 7.97
C ARG A 178 19.12 2.86 8.70
N ARG A 179 18.63 2.55 9.91
CA ARG A 179 17.87 3.48 10.77
C ARG A 179 18.52 4.85 10.95
N PRO A 180 19.84 5.01 11.17
CA PRO A 180 20.47 6.33 11.25
C PRO A 180 20.28 7.21 10.02
N THR A 181 20.25 6.60 8.81
CA THR A 181 19.97 7.33 7.56
C THR A 181 18.56 7.93 7.58
N VAL A 182 17.55 7.16 7.99
CA VAL A 182 16.18 7.66 8.14
C VAL A 182 16.11 8.78 9.19
N THR A 183 16.76 8.58 10.34
CA THR A 183 16.81 9.58 11.40
C THR A 183 17.38 10.90 10.90
N PHE A 184 18.46 10.86 10.13
CA PHE A 184 19.08 12.04 9.54
C PHE A 184 18.12 12.74 8.55
N ILE A 185 17.55 11.99 7.58
CA ILE A 185 16.63 12.53 6.58
C ILE A 185 15.43 13.21 7.24
N LEU A 186 14.78 12.54 8.20
CA LEU A 186 13.60 13.10 8.86
C LEU A 186 13.95 14.34 9.72
N ALA A 187 15.12 14.35 10.37
CA ALA A 187 15.57 15.52 11.12
C ALA A 187 15.80 16.74 10.21
N GLU A 188 16.35 16.54 9.00
CA GLU A 188 16.53 17.60 8.01
C GLU A 188 15.16 18.12 7.50
N LEU A 189 14.22 17.21 7.19
CA LEU A 189 12.87 17.59 6.76
C LEU A 189 12.12 18.36 7.86
N GLN A 190 12.25 17.95 9.13
CA GLN A 190 11.64 18.64 10.27
C GLN A 190 12.28 19.99 10.52
N ARG A 191 13.61 20.11 10.46
CA ARG A 191 14.33 21.39 10.61
C ARG A 191 13.93 22.39 9.52
N ALA A 192 13.65 21.90 8.31
CA ALA A 192 13.17 22.71 7.20
C ALA A 192 11.68 23.06 7.30
N GLY A 193 10.94 22.59 8.32
CA GLY A 193 9.51 22.82 8.49
C GLY A 193 8.62 22.07 7.48
N ILE A 194 9.17 21.07 6.79
CA ILE A 194 8.46 20.30 5.76
C ILE A 194 7.55 19.24 6.38
N VAL A 195 8.01 18.61 7.47
CA VAL A 195 7.24 17.61 8.22
C VAL A 195 7.29 17.92 9.71
N GLU A 196 6.29 17.41 10.43
CA GLU A 196 6.24 17.41 11.89
C GLU A 196 6.05 16.00 12.41
N TYR A 197 6.83 15.62 13.42
CA TYR A 197 6.63 14.36 14.15
C TYR A 197 7.23 14.46 15.56
N GLY A 198 6.74 13.64 16.50
CA GLY A 198 7.20 13.58 17.87
C GLY A 198 6.98 12.21 18.50
N ARG A 199 7.30 12.04 19.80
CA ARG A 199 7.12 10.77 20.51
C ARG A 199 5.63 10.38 20.55
N GLY A 200 5.29 9.25 19.92
CA GLY A 200 3.92 8.74 19.86
C GLY A 200 2.98 9.57 19.01
N ALA A 201 3.47 10.58 18.32
CA ALA A 201 2.70 11.43 17.42
C ALA A 201 2.68 10.87 16.00
N LEU A 202 1.68 11.31 15.24
CA LEU A 202 1.58 11.07 13.82
C LEU A 202 2.62 11.92 13.08
N LEU A 203 3.19 11.38 12.00
CA LEU A 203 3.92 12.21 11.03
C LEU A 203 2.88 13.00 10.23
N LYS A 204 3.10 14.31 10.15
CA LYS A 204 2.30 15.25 9.36
C LYS A 204 3.16 15.91 8.31
N VAL A 205 2.64 16.05 7.11
CA VAL A 205 3.23 16.86 6.05
C VAL A 205 2.73 18.30 6.24
N LEU A 206 3.66 19.24 6.51
CA LEU A 206 3.35 20.65 6.72
C LEU A 206 3.48 21.47 5.45
N ASP A 207 4.54 21.23 4.67
CA ASP A 207 4.80 21.88 3.38
C ASP A 207 4.90 20.82 2.28
N ARG A 208 3.73 20.53 1.68
CA ARG A 208 3.62 19.53 0.61
C ARG A 208 4.41 19.94 -0.65
N PRO A 209 4.34 21.18 -1.18
CA PRO A 209 5.14 21.60 -2.30
C PRO A 209 6.65 21.40 -2.09
N ALA A 210 7.17 21.75 -0.90
CA ALA A 210 8.58 21.54 -0.57
C ALA A 210 8.94 20.05 -0.49
N LEU A 211 8.04 19.18 0.01
CA LEU A 211 8.24 17.74 0.05
C LEU A 211 8.24 17.15 -1.38
N GLU A 212 7.35 17.62 -2.25
CA GLU A 212 7.29 17.22 -3.67
C GLU A 212 8.56 17.60 -4.43
N ALA A 213 9.11 18.79 -4.16
CA ALA A 213 10.36 19.26 -4.78
C ALA A 213 11.58 18.39 -4.37
N LYS A 214 11.52 17.74 -3.21
CA LYS A 214 12.56 16.81 -2.72
C LYS A 214 12.34 15.36 -3.14
N ALA A 215 11.14 15.00 -3.57
CA ALA A 215 10.84 13.64 -4.03
C ALA A 215 11.42 13.37 -5.41
N CYS A 216 11.65 12.10 -5.74
CA CYS A 216 11.96 11.71 -7.11
C CYS A 216 10.72 11.78 -8.01
N GLU A 217 10.93 11.87 -9.32
CA GLU A 217 9.88 11.89 -10.36
C GLU A 217 8.93 10.66 -10.28
N CYS A 218 9.38 9.58 -9.65
CA CYS A 218 8.56 8.38 -9.42
C CYS A 218 7.31 8.67 -8.57
N TYR A 219 7.29 9.75 -7.79
CA TYR A 219 6.08 10.15 -7.07
C TYR A 219 4.90 10.33 -8.01
N ARG A 220 5.09 11.09 -9.10
CA ARG A 220 4.01 11.34 -10.08
C ARG A 220 3.57 10.06 -10.80
N ALA A 221 4.53 9.16 -11.07
CA ALA A 221 4.24 7.88 -11.75
C ALA A 221 3.51 6.86 -10.85
N LEU A 222 3.68 6.97 -9.52
CA LEU A 222 3.16 6.03 -8.52
C LEU A 222 2.00 6.61 -7.69
N SER A 223 1.63 7.87 -7.91
CA SER A 223 0.54 8.50 -7.16
C SER A 223 -0.81 7.85 -7.47
N PRO A 224 -1.58 7.44 -6.43
CA PRO A 224 -2.90 6.82 -6.62
C PRO A 224 -3.94 7.77 -7.21
N SER A 225 -3.70 9.07 -7.16
CA SER A 225 -4.60 10.11 -7.66
C SER A 225 -4.49 10.36 -9.17
N LEU A 226 -3.47 9.80 -9.83
CA LEU A 226 -3.14 10.04 -11.23
C LEU A 226 -3.42 8.84 -12.15
N GLY A 227 -4.13 7.80 -11.67
CA GLY A 227 -4.51 6.60 -12.41
C GLY A 227 -6.01 6.44 -12.58
#